data_a59b14c5cdc64e14b4e4b4da5617c9dc
#
_entry.id   a59b14c5cdc64e14b4e4b4da5617c9dc
#
_cell.length_a   1.000
_cell.length_b   1.000
_cell.length_c   1.000
_cell.angle_alpha   90.00
_cell.angle_beta   90.00
_cell.angle_gamma   90.00
#
_symmetry.space_group_name_H-M   'P 1'
#
loop_
_entity.id
_entity.type
_entity.pdbx_description
1 polymer ?
#
loop_
_entity_poly.entity_id
_entity_poly.type
_entity_poly.pdbx_seq_one_letter_code
_entity_poly.pdbx_strand_id
1 'polypeptide(L)'
;VVTASKGLNVRKEANTSSQIIGILNSGESVEIIGEENGFYKITYKGQEAYASKNYINIFDGNSNVNPGLDIGNASKTNYGVSLNEYIKLQQRNNPSNYSYSEFEKYINPAKATNKLQFLRIDKFRSVNVSGLSSRLSNKGVLTGQGQAFVNASKAFNIDPIYLVAQCLHETGNGTSKLAKGVTITEIADESRPIYNGNGQLVGYHMIKLSKPVTVYNLFGIGAKDNSSVFPNRALILGTTYAYNRGWTSIENAIKGAAEFVSLNYVHSSRYSQNTLYKMRYNQNVSNIWHQYATTPWYASSIADIMRSYQDLYLENNFTFDVPVFAG
;
A
#
# COMPACT_ATOMS: atom_id res chain seq x y z
N VAL A 1 18.79 -11.42 -8.46
CA VAL A 1 18.33 -10.23 -9.20
C VAL A 1 19.42 -9.18 -9.22
N VAL A 2 19.64 -8.55 -10.38
CA VAL A 2 20.65 -7.50 -10.60
C VAL A 2 20.27 -6.20 -9.91
N THR A 3 21.19 -5.63 -9.11
CA THR A 3 20.99 -4.37 -8.37
C THR A 3 21.74 -3.17 -8.97
N ALA A 4 22.61 -3.38 -9.95
CA ALA A 4 23.38 -2.34 -10.62
C ALA A 4 22.46 -1.40 -11.43
N SER A 5 22.34 -0.13 -11.04
CA SER A 5 21.43 0.84 -11.66
C SER A 5 21.72 1.16 -13.12
N LYS A 6 22.97 0.97 -13.57
CA LYS A 6 23.41 1.20 -14.96
C LYS A 6 23.61 -0.10 -15.75
N GLY A 7 23.08 -1.24 -15.23
CA GLY A 7 23.31 -2.56 -15.76
C GLY A 7 24.61 -3.21 -15.23
N LEU A 8 24.66 -4.53 -15.31
CA LEU A 8 25.77 -5.37 -14.83
C LEU A 8 26.43 -6.10 -15.99
N ASN A 9 27.75 -5.91 -16.13
CA ASN A 9 28.50 -6.62 -17.16
C ASN A 9 28.50 -8.13 -16.94
N VAL A 10 28.17 -8.86 -17.99
CA VAL A 10 28.30 -10.31 -18.07
C VAL A 10 29.63 -10.61 -18.74
N ARG A 11 30.46 -11.47 -18.12
CA ARG A 11 31.82 -11.74 -18.51
C ARG A 11 32.03 -13.21 -18.85
N LYS A 12 33.04 -13.47 -19.68
CA LYS A 12 33.42 -14.83 -20.09
C LYS A 12 34.04 -15.62 -18.95
N GLU A 13 34.75 -14.94 -18.04
CA GLU A 13 35.47 -15.55 -16.91
C GLU A 13 35.23 -14.75 -15.62
N ALA A 14 35.50 -15.36 -14.45
CA ALA A 14 35.29 -14.81 -13.12
C ALA A 14 36.36 -13.77 -12.72
N ASN A 15 36.54 -12.72 -13.53
CA ASN A 15 37.45 -11.61 -13.23
C ASN A 15 37.03 -10.32 -13.94
N THR A 16 37.53 -9.17 -13.44
CA THR A 16 37.15 -7.85 -13.96
C THR A 16 37.80 -7.49 -15.28
N SER A 17 38.87 -8.17 -15.69
CA SER A 17 39.60 -7.98 -16.96
C SER A 17 39.12 -8.88 -18.09
N SER A 18 38.27 -9.87 -17.77
CA SER A 18 37.68 -10.77 -18.77
C SER A 18 36.78 -10.04 -19.74
N GLN A 19 36.68 -10.59 -20.95
CA GLN A 19 35.81 -10.08 -22.01
C GLN A 19 34.35 -9.94 -21.53
N ILE A 20 33.77 -8.77 -21.78
CA ILE A 20 32.35 -8.53 -21.59
C ILE A 20 31.61 -9.13 -22.79
N ILE A 21 30.70 -10.06 -22.52
CA ILE A 21 29.88 -10.76 -23.53
C ILE A 21 28.42 -10.32 -23.51
N GLY A 22 28.07 -9.45 -22.59
CA GLY A 22 26.72 -8.87 -22.49
C GLY A 22 26.54 -7.99 -21.27
N ILE A 23 25.34 -7.48 -21.12
CA ILE A 23 24.90 -6.66 -19.98
C ILE A 23 23.54 -7.19 -19.50
N LEU A 24 23.41 -7.37 -18.20
CA LEU A 24 22.12 -7.59 -17.52
C LEU A 24 21.56 -6.25 -17.07
N ASN A 25 20.28 -6.02 -17.28
CA ASN A 25 19.63 -4.81 -16.85
C ASN A 25 19.37 -4.81 -15.34
N SER A 26 19.24 -3.64 -14.75
CA SER A 26 18.79 -3.52 -13.36
C SER A 26 17.44 -4.20 -13.16
N GLY A 27 17.33 -5.05 -12.13
CA GLY A 27 16.13 -5.83 -11.85
C GLY A 27 16.01 -7.14 -12.67
N GLU A 28 16.91 -7.41 -13.61
CA GLU A 28 16.90 -8.66 -14.37
C GLU A 28 17.24 -9.85 -13.47
N SER A 29 16.48 -10.94 -13.62
CA SER A 29 16.74 -12.19 -12.88
C SER A 29 17.60 -13.12 -13.71
N VAL A 30 18.60 -13.73 -13.07
CA VAL A 30 19.48 -14.74 -13.68
C VAL A 30 19.57 -15.95 -12.78
N GLU A 31 19.68 -17.11 -13.39
CA GLU A 31 19.94 -18.36 -12.69
C GLU A 31 21.42 -18.40 -12.29
N ILE A 32 21.68 -18.63 -11.00
CA ILE A 32 23.03 -18.83 -10.45
C ILE A 32 23.28 -20.32 -10.38
N ILE A 33 24.32 -20.77 -11.08
CA ILE A 33 24.73 -22.18 -11.15
C ILE A 33 26.03 -22.45 -10.38
N GLY A 34 26.66 -21.42 -9.81
CA GLY A 34 27.85 -21.53 -9.00
C GLY A 34 28.42 -20.18 -8.57
N GLU A 35 29.56 -20.22 -7.88
CA GLU A 35 30.31 -19.02 -7.45
C GLU A 35 31.81 -19.27 -7.63
N GLU A 36 32.52 -18.25 -8.15
CA GLU A 36 33.96 -18.29 -8.34
C GLU A 36 34.55 -16.88 -8.25
N ASN A 37 35.66 -16.69 -7.51
CA ASN A 37 36.45 -15.45 -7.43
C ASN A 37 35.63 -14.17 -7.19
N GLY A 38 34.55 -14.22 -6.40
CA GLY A 38 33.69 -13.07 -6.14
C GLY A 38 32.67 -12.77 -7.26
N PHE A 39 32.50 -13.70 -8.20
CA PHE A 39 31.51 -13.67 -9.25
C PHE A 39 30.54 -14.83 -9.09
N TYR A 40 29.28 -14.61 -9.46
CA TYR A 40 28.35 -15.70 -9.70
C TYR A 40 28.51 -16.23 -11.10
N LYS A 41 28.59 -17.54 -11.21
CA LYS A 41 28.46 -18.30 -12.44
C LYS A 41 26.96 -18.35 -12.77
N ILE A 42 26.61 -17.89 -13.93
CA ILE A 42 25.21 -17.73 -14.37
C ILE A 42 24.98 -18.39 -15.73
N THR A 43 23.72 -18.70 -16.03
CA THR A 43 23.31 -19.05 -17.40
C THR A 43 22.92 -17.76 -18.14
N TYR A 44 23.69 -17.39 -19.17
CA TYR A 44 23.42 -16.22 -20.01
C TYR A 44 23.29 -16.63 -21.47
N LYS A 45 22.08 -16.44 -22.05
CA LYS A 45 21.80 -16.82 -23.46
C LYS A 45 22.18 -18.29 -23.78
N GLY A 46 21.95 -19.19 -22.82
CA GLY A 46 22.20 -20.62 -22.98
C GLY A 46 23.66 -21.06 -22.80
N GLN A 47 24.56 -20.18 -22.34
CA GLN A 47 25.94 -20.51 -22.04
C GLN A 47 26.35 -20.06 -20.64
N GLU A 48 27.40 -20.68 -20.09
CA GLU A 48 27.96 -20.26 -18.81
C GLU A 48 28.66 -18.91 -18.96
N ALA A 49 28.43 -18.04 -17.97
CA ALA A 49 29.03 -16.70 -17.91
C ALA A 49 29.15 -16.25 -16.45
N TYR A 50 29.78 -15.12 -16.23
CA TYR A 50 30.07 -14.61 -14.90
C TYR A 50 29.59 -13.18 -14.71
N ALA A 51 29.01 -12.90 -13.55
CA ALA A 51 28.58 -11.57 -13.16
C ALA A 51 28.97 -11.28 -11.70
N SER A 52 29.44 -10.07 -11.42
CA SER A 52 29.94 -9.71 -10.08
C SER A 52 28.83 -9.87 -9.01
N LYS A 53 29.15 -10.63 -7.96
CA LYS A 53 28.22 -10.90 -6.88
C LYS A 53 27.84 -9.64 -6.08
N ASN A 54 28.69 -8.61 -6.09
CA ASN A 54 28.41 -7.36 -5.39
C ASN A 54 27.19 -6.59 -5.93
N TYR A 55 26.72 -6.97 -7.12
CA TYR A 55 25.59 -6.35 -7.80
C TYR A 55 24.45 -7.33 -8.10
N ILE A 56 24.46 -8.49 -7.44
CA ILE A 56 23.40 -9.49 -7.55
C ILE A 56 22.91 -9.86 -6.15
N ASN A 57 21.64 -9.58 -5.89
CA ASN A 57 20.97 -10.17 -4.74
C ASN A 57 20.54 -11.60 -5.09
N ILE A 58 20.99 -12.56 -4.27
CA ILE A 58 20.54 -13.94 -4.39
C ILE A 58 19.09 -14.01 -3.89
N PHE A 59 18.26 -14.62 -4.72
CA PHE A 59 17.05 -15.29 -4.30
C PHE A 59 17.32 -16.77 -4.54
N ASP A 60 17.62 -17.52 -3.49
CA ASP A 60 17.54 -18.96 -3.61
C ASP A 60 16.11 -19.29 -3.99
N GLY A 61 15.95 -19.99 -5.11
CA GLY A 61 14.63 -20.32 -5.68
C GLY A 61 13.74 -21.15 -4.75
N ASN A 62 14.19 -21.43 -3.54
CA ASN A 62 13.46 -21.96 -2.40
C ASN A 62 12.95 -20.87 -1.46
N SER A 63 13.37 -19.63 -1.58
CA SER A 63 12.67 -18.53 -0.93
C SER A 63 11.49 -18.09 -1.81
N ASN A 64 10.49 -18.97 -1.91
CA ASN A 64 9.14 -18.47 -1.81
C ASN A 64 9.10 -17.71 -0.50
N VAL A 65 9.41 -16.40 -0.54
CA VAL A 65 9.06 -15.47 0.52
C VAL A 65 7.55 -15.54 0.56
N ASN A 66 7.06 -16.52 1.31
CA ASN A 66 5.63 -16.69 1.54
C ASN A 66 5.37 -16.19 2.96
N PRO A 67 5.14 -14.86 3.13
CA PRO A 67 4.92 -14.28 4.45
C PRO A 67 3.66 -14.82 5.12
N GLY A 68 2.98 -15.74 4.46
CA GLY A 68 1.65 -16.15 4.86
C GLY A 68 1.53 -17.43 5.66
N LEU A 69 2.60 -18.12 6.01
CA LEU A 69 2.40 -19.53 6.36
C LEU A 69 2.68 -19.89 7.81
N ASP A 70 3.58 -19.22 8.50
CA ASP A 70 3.81 -19.51 9.91
C ASP A 70 3.39 -18.34 10.80
N ILE A 71 2.14 -18.35 11.23
CA ILE A 71 1.62 -17.46 12.28
C ILE A 71 1.72 -18.08 13.70
N GLY A 72 2.40 -19.23 13.82
CA GLY A 72 2.55 -19.92 15.11
C GLY A 72 3.21 -19.06 16.18
N ASN A 73 4.15 -18.20 15.77
CA ASN A 73 4.84 -17.24 16.63
C ASN A 73 4.27 -15.80 16.52
N ALA A 74 3.07 -15.63 15.99
CA ALA A 74 2.44 -14.32 15.87
C ALA A 74 2.14 -13.71 17.26
N SER A 75 2.31 -12.40 17.36
CA SER A 75 1.74 -11.63 18.46
C SER A 75 0.22 -11.79 18.47
N LYS A 76 -0.37 -11.68 19.64
CA LYS A 76 -1.83 -11.80 19.81
C LYS A 76 -2.38 -10.52 20.43
N THR A 77 -3.38 -9.92 19.77
CA THR A 77 -4.10 -8.79 20.33
C THR A 77 -5.46 -9.26 20.85
N ASN A 78 -5.68 -9.12 22.15
CA ASN A 78 -6.96 -9.43 22.78
C ASN A 78 -7.95 -8.28 22.56
N TYR A 79 -9.12 -8.59 22.01
CA TYR A 79 -10.21 -7.64 21.75
C TYR A 79 -11.12 -7.41 22.98
N GLY A 80 -10.93 -8.18 24.05
CA GLY A 80 -11.64 -8.04 25.33
C GLY A 80 -13.11 -8.41 25.30
N VAL A 81 -13.63 -8.87 24.18
CA VAL A 81 -15.03 -9.31 23.98
C VAL A 81 -15.05 -10.63 23.21
N SER A 82 -16.16 -11.36 23.28
CA SER A 82 -16.34 -12.57 22.49
C SER A 82 -16.47 -12.24 20.99
N LEU A 83 -16.15 -13.22 20.14
CA LEU A 83 -16.32 -13.08 18.68
C LEU A 83 -17.75 -12.68 18.31
N ASN A 84 -18.73 -13.32 18.94
CA ASN A 84 -20.14 -13.04 18.71
C ASN A 84 -20.52 -11.59 19.09
N GLU A 85 -20.03 -11.10 20.22
CA GLU A 85 -20.27 -9.71 20.65
C GLU A 85 -19.61 -8.72 19.69
N TYR A 86 -18.39 -8.99 19.25
CA TYR A 86 -17.69 -8.13 18.31
C TYR A 86 -18.40 -8.06 16.95
N ILE A 87 -18.90 -9.19 16.44
CA ILE A 87 -19.69 -9.21 15.20
C ILE A 87 -20.96 -8.36 15.34
N LYS A 88 -21.69 -8.52 16.47
CA LYS A 88 -22.89 -7.70 16.73
C LYS A 88 -22.56 -6.22 16.88
N LEU A 89 -21.40 -5.86 17.47
CA LEU A 89 -20.92 -4.48 17.51
C LEU A 89 -20.68 -3.94 16.10
N GLN A 90 -20.04 -4.70 15.24
CA GLN A 90 -19.81 -4.31 13.85
C GLN A 90 -21.13 -4.11 13.09
N GLN A 91 -22.11 -5.00 13.25
CA GLN A 91 -23.42 -4.85 12.62
C GLN A 91 -24.13 -3.54 13.06
N ARG A 92 -24.12 -3.22 14.35
CA ARG A 92 -24.78 -2.01 14.89
C ARG A 92 -24.10 -0.71 14.44
N ASN A 93 -22.79 -0.74 14.21
CA ASN A 93 -21.99 0.45 13.86
C ASN A 93 -21.73 0.59 12.36
N ASN A 94 -22.21 -0.35 11.54
CA ASN A 94 -22.01 -0.29 10.10
C ASN A 94 -23.20 0.41 9.41
N PRO A 95 -22.96 1.36 8.49
CA PRO A 95 -24.03 2.04 7.76
C PRO A 95 -24.75 1.13 6.75
N SER A 96 -24.16 -0.02 6.40
CA SER A 96 -24.70 -1.00 5.46
C SER A 96 -25.21 -2.23 6.20
N ASN A 97 -26.30 -2.81 5.74
CA ASN A 97 -26.96 -3.97 6.36
C ASN A 97 -26.28 -5.30 5.98
N TYR A 98 -25.02 -5.49 6.40
CA TYR A 98 -24.35 -6.79 6.27
C TYR A 98 -24.89 -7.80 7.29
N SER A 99 -25.04 -9.05 6.84
CA SER A 99 -25.48 -10.15 7.70
C SER A 99 -24.40 -10.56 8.72
N TYR A 100 -24.83 -11.28 9.76
CA TYR A 100 -23.91 -11.86 10.73
C TYR A 100 -22.87 -12.77 10.05
N SER A 101 -23.30 -13.61 9.13
CA SER A 101 -22.45 -14.56 8.42
C SER A 101 -21.41 -13.88 7.51
N GLU A 102 -21.77 -12.75 6.89
CA GLU A 102 -20.83 -11.94 6.13
C GLU A 102 -19.75 -11.35 7.03
N PHE A 103 -20.11 -10.79 8.17
CA PHE A 103 -19.13 -10.31 9.13
C PHE A 103 -18.29 -11.45 9.72
N GLU A 104 -18.90 -12.56 10.12
CA GLU A 104 -18.19 -13.70 10.70
C GLU A 104 -17.12 -14.26 9.76
N LYS A 105 -17.42 -14.31 8.46
CA LYS A 105 -16.48 -14.78 7.44
C LYS A 105 -15.15 -14.00 7.47
N TYR A 106 -15.17 -12.69 7.73
CA TYR A 106 -14.01 -11.81 7.65
C TYR A 106 -13.44 -11.40 9.02
N ILE A 107 -14.27 -11.45 10.07
CA ILE A 107 -13.83 -11.14 11.44
C ILE A 107 -13.16 -12.36 12.09
N ASN A 108 -13.70 -13.58 11.88
CA ASN A 108 -13.15 -14.77 12.50
C ASN A 108 -11.76 -15.11 11.92
N PRO A 109 -10.66 -14.98 12.71
CA PRO A 109 -9.31 -15.23 12.21
C PRO A 109 -9.10 -16.67 11.74
N ALA A 110 -9.87 -17.64 12.26
CA ALA A 110 -9.80 -19.02 11.82
C ALA A 110 -10.33 -19.21 10.39
N LYS A 111 -11.21 -18.32 9.90
CA LYS A 111 -11.74 -18.33 8.53
C LYS A 111 -10.89 -17.55 7.53
N ALA A 112 -9.81 -16.92 7.97
CA ALA A 112 -8.96 -16.10 7.12
C ALA A 112 -8.22 -16.91 6.06
N THR A 113 -8.51 -16.64 4.80
CA THR A 113 -7.89 -17.30 3.64
C THR A 113 -6.52 -16.71 3.25
N ASN A 114 -6.27 -15.45 3.65
CA ASN A 114 -5.01 -14.75 3.39
C ASN A 114 -4.47 -14.17 4.71
N LYS A 115 -3.35 -14.71 5.17
CA LYS A 115 -2.74 -14.31 6.46
C LYS A 115 -2.03 -12.95 6.38
N LEU A 116 -1.75 -12.42 5.18
CA LEU A 116 -1.17 -11.08 5.01
C LEU A 116 -2.03 -9.97 5.63
N GLN A 117 -3.33 -10.19 5.84
CA GLN A 117 -4.15 -9.23 6.58
C GLN A 117 -3.72 -9.03 8.03
N PHE A 118 -2.98 -9.98 8.61
CA PHE A 118 -2.42 -9.93 9.96
C PHE A 118 -0.95 -9.51 9.99
N LEU A 119 -0.33 -9.26 8.82
CA LEU A 119 1.05 -8.78 8.75
C LEU A 119 1.17 -7.43 9.48
N ARG A 120 2.20 -7.28 10.32
CA ARG A 120 2.60 -5.99 10.89
C ARG A 120 3.12 -5.09 9.78
N ILE A 121 2.34 -4.07 9.44
CA ILE A 121 2.64 -3.10 8.37
C ILE A 121 3.32 -1.83 8.90
N ASP A 122 3.63 -1.78 10.18
CA ASP A 122 4.28 -0.70 10.90
C ASP A 122 5.82 -0.73 10.84
N LYS A 123 6.36 -1.42 9.85
CA LYS A 123 7.80 -1.50 9.58
C LYS A 123 8.06 -1.41 8.08
N PHE A 124 9.04 -0.59 7.74
CA PHE A 124 9.61 -0.62 6.39
C PHE A 124 10.32 -1.96 6.16
N ARG A 125 10.10 -2.54 4.99
CA ARG A 125 10.82 -3.72 4.49
C ARG A 125 11.40 -3.42 3.12
N SER A 126 12.64 -3.87 2.90
CA SER A 126 13.29 -3.70 1.60
C SER A 126 12.58 -4.52 0.53
N VAL A 127 12.41 -3.92 -0.65
CA VAL A 127 11.79 -4.56 -1.81
C VAL A 127 12.60 -4.33 -3.07
N ASN A 128 12.45 -5.20 -4.05
CA ASN A 128 12.98 -5.03 -5.39
C ASN A 128 12.26 -3.87 -6.10
N VAL A 129 12.88 -2.69 -6.10
CA VAL A 129 12.30 -1.45 -6.66
C VAL A 129 12.06 -1.55 -8.15
N SER A 130 12.97 -2.17 -8.88
CA SER A 130 12.87 -2.36 -10.33
C SER A 130 11.72 -3.30 -10.67
N GLY A 131 11.62 -4.43 -9.95
CA GLY A 131 10.51 -5.37 -10.06
C GLY A 131 9.17 -4.70 -9.71
N LEU A 132 9.14 -3.87 -8.65
CA LEU A 132 7.96 -3.12 -8.28
C LEU A 132 7.54 -2.15 -9.38
N SER A 133 8.47 -1.37 -9.93
CA SER A 133 8.20 -0.44 -11.03
C SER A 133 7.67 -1.17 -12.27
N SER A 134 8.23 -2.35 -12.58
CA SER A 134 7.76 -3.18 -13.70
C SER A 134 6.34 -3.69 -13.49
N ARG A 135 5.98 -4.12 -12.27
CA ARG A 135 4.61 -4.59 -11.95
C ARG A 135 3.59 -3.47 -11.87
N LEU A 136 4.04 -2.24 -11.68
CA LEU A 136 3.19 -1.05 -11.78
C LEU A 136 2.98 -0.60 -13.24
N SER A 137 3.57 -1.28 -14.24
CA SER A 137 3.26 -1.03 -15.65
C SER A 137 1.75 -1.16 -15.90
N ASN A 138 1.20 -0.26 -16.70
CA ASN A 138 -0.24 -0.20 -17.00
C ASN A 138 -1.16 0.03 -15.76
N LYS A 139 -0.61 0.58 -14.68
CA LYS A 139 -1.37 0.98 -13.48
C LYS A 139 -1.66 2.49 -13.47
N GLY A 140 -2.09 3.05 -14.61
CA GLY A 140 -2.43 4.45 -14.74
C GLY A 140 -1.30 5.38 -14.28
N VAL A 141 -1.61 6.35 -13.45
CA VAL A 141 -0.63 7.32 -12.92
C VAL A 141 0.42 6.71 -11.99
N LEU A 142 0.23 5.47 -11.55
CA LEU A 142 1.18 4.76 -10.69
C LEU A 142 2.29 4.06 -11.49
N THR A 143 2.20 4.08 -12.82
CA THR A 143 3.22 3.51 -13.71
C THR A 143 4.58 4.15 -13.44
N GLY A 144 5.59 3.31 -13.17
CA GLY A 144 6.96 3.77 -12.91
C GLY A 144 7.22 4.34 -11.50
N GLN A 145 6.20 4.37 -10.61
CA GLN A 145 6.30 5.01 -9.29
C GLN A 145 6.91 4.10 -8.19
N GLY A 146 7.52 2.98 -8.54
CA GLY A 146 8.09 2.04 -7.55
C GLY A 146 9.03 2.71 -6.54
N GLN A 147 9.93 3.58 -7.02
CA GLN A 147 10.86 4.31 -6.14
C GLN A 147 10.13 5.30 -5.22
N ALA A 148 9.09 5.98 -5.71
CA ALA A 148 8.30 6.92 -4.91
C ALA A 148 7.58 6.19 -3.75
N PHE A 149 7.02 5.00 -4.01
CA PHE A 149 6.43 4.15 -2.97
C PHE A 149 7.47 3.74 -1.92
N VAL A 150 8.64 3.30 -2.33
CA VAL A 150 9.71 2.89 -1.41
C VAL A 150 10.19 4.08 -0.56
N ASN A 151 10.39 5.24 -1.16
CA ASN A 151 10.80 6.45 -0.45
C ASN A 151 9.76 6.88 0.59
N ALA A 152 8.48 6.91 0.20
CA ALA A 152 7.38 7.25 1.09
C ALA A 152 7.26 6.24 2.25
N SER A 153 7.30 4.94 1.95
CA SER A 153 7.23 3.88 2.97
C SER A 153 8.38 3.96 3.96
N LYS A 154 9.59 4.23 3.49
CA LYS A 154 10.77 4.42 4.35
C LYS A 154 10.62 5.66 5.24
N ALA A 155 10.14 6.77 4.68
CA ALA A 155 9.96 8.03 5.41
C ALA A 155 8.97 7.90 6.58
N PHE A 156 7.94 7.08 6.43
CA PHE A 156 6.89 6.89 7.44
C PHE A 156 6.93 5.53 8.14
N ASN A 157 8.01 4.76 7.92
CA ASN A 157 8.24 3.43 8.51
C ASN A 157 7.04 2.50 8.37
N ILE A 158 6.49 2.39 7.16
CA ILE A 158 5.39 1.47 6.82
C ILE A 158 5.82 0.51 5.72
N ASP A 159 5.10 -0.59 5.59
CA ASP A 159 5.39 -1.61 4.60
C ASP A 159 5.12 -1.11 3.17
N PRO A 160 6.08 -1.17 2.22
CA PRO A 160 5.91 -0.65 0.88
C PRO A 160 4.92 -1.46 0.03
N ILE A 161 4.82 -2.78 0.22
CA ILE A 161 3.86 -3.62 -0.53
C ILE A 161 2.44 -3.34 -0.04
N TYR A 162 2.26 -3.11 1.26
CA TYR A 162 0.99 -2.62 1.80
C TYR A 162 0.61 -1.27 1.16
N LEU A 163 1.52 -0.28 1.15
CA LEU A 163 1.21 1.05 0.61
C LEU A 163 0.82 0.98 -0.88
N VAL A 164 1.54 0.18 -1.66
CA VAL A 164 1.21 -0.10 -3.06
C VAL A 164 -0.17 -0.74 -3.19
N ALA A 165 -0.44 -1.80 -2.43
CA ALA A 165 -1.71 -2.53 -2.49
C ALA A 165 -2.90 -1.65 -2.11
N GLN A 166 -2.75 -0.85 -1.05
CA GLN A 166 -3.74 0.14 -0.62
C GLN A 166 -4.00 1.15 -1.75
N CYS A 167 -2.93 1.70 -2.35
CA CYS A 167 -3.05 2.69 -3.41
C CYS A 167 -3.72 2.12 -4.66
N LEU A 168 -3.37 0.91 -5.06
CA LEU A 168 -4.02 0.23 -6.19
C LEU A 168 -5.52 0.02 -5.93
N HIS A 169 -5.87 -0.37 -4.72
CA HIS A 169 -7.27 -0.57 -4.32
C HIS A 169 -8.07 0.74 -4.38
N GLU A 170 -7.58 1.80 -3.72
CA GLU A 170 -8.27 3.09 -3.61
C GLU A 170 -8.39 3.83 -4.94
N THR A 171 -7.42 3.66 -5.82
CA THR A 171 -7.38 4.39 -7.09
C THR A 171 -7.97 3.63 -8.27
N GLY A 172 -8.45 2.39 -8.08
CA GLY A 172 -8.83 1.52 -9.18
C GLY A 172 -7.67 1.34 -10.16
N ASN A 173 -6.51 0.91 -9.65
CA ASN A 173 -5.25 0.76 -10.40
C ASN A 173 -4.74 2.09 -11.02
N GLY A 174 -4.84 3.19 -10.29
CA GLY A 174 -4.33 4.50 -10.73
C GLY A 174 -5.21 5.21 -11.76
N THR A 175 -6.49 4.85 -11.88
CA THR A 175 -7.37 5.37 -12.92
C THR A 175 -8.50 6.27 -12.42
N SER A 176 -8.71 6.39 -11.10
CA SER A 176 -9.76 7.23 -10.55
C SER A 176 -9.53 8.73 -10.89
N LYS A 177 -10.62 9.50 -10.93
CA LYS A 177 -10.58 10.92 -11.34
C LYS A 177 -9.61 11.74 -10.49
N LEU A 178 -9.66 11.59 -9.16
CA LEU A 178 -8.78 12.31 -8.25
C LEU A 178 -7.32 11.83 -8.35
N ALA A 179 -7.09 10.55 -8.65
CA ALA A 179 -5.75 10.00 -8.83
C ALA A 179 -5.08 10.47 -10.13
N LYS A 180 -5.83 10.59 -11.22
CA LYS A 180 -5.31 11.06 -12.52
C LYS A 180 -4.82 12.51 -12.52
N GLY A 181 -5.16 13.25 -11.48
CA GLY A 181 -4.90 14.67 -11.40
C GLY A 181 -6.07 15.52 -11.90
N VAL A 182 -6.35 16.57 -11.17
CA VAL A 182 -7.40 17.54 -11.48
C VAL A 182 -6.77 18.91 -11.50
N THR A 183 -6.86 19.60 -12.63
CA THR A 183 -6.43 21.01 -12.72
C THR A 183 -7.52 21.90 -12.17
N ILE A 184 -7.19 22.67 -11.14
CA ILE A 184 -8.10 23.57 -10.43
C ILE A 184 -7.65 25.02 -10.57
N THR A 185 -8.60 25.94 -10.56
CA THR A 185 -8.40 27.39 -10.56
C THR A 185 -8.87 28.04 -9.27
N GLU A 186 -9.52 27.26 -8.41
CA GLU A 186 -10.06 27.73 -7.13
C GLU A 186 -10.15 26.55 -6.14
N ILE A 187 -10.20 26.86 -4.86
CA ILE A 187 -10.36 25.92 -3.74
C ILE A 187 -11.54 26.36 -2.86
N ALA A 188 -12.12 25.41 -2.13
CA ALA A 188 -13.19 25.71 -1.16
C ALA A 188 -12.62 26.38 0.09
N ASP A 189 -13.29 27.45 0.52
CA ASP A 189 -13.13 28.01 1.86
C ASP A 189 -14.07 27.24 2.81
N GLU A 190 -13.55 26.19 3.44
CA GLU A 190 -14.36 25.34 4.34
C GLU A 190 -14.88 26.06 5.59
N SER A 191 -14.33 27.24 5.92
CA SER A 191 -14.82 28.07 7.01
C SER A 191 -16.07 28.86 6.62
N ARG A 192 -16.41 28.92 5.32
CA ARG A 192 -17.54 29.69 4.77
C ARG A 192 -18.49 28.82 3.97
N PRO A 193 -19.22 27.89 4.66
CA PRO A 193 -20.22 27.04 4.03
C PRO A 193 -21.43 27.82 3.52
N ILE A 194 -22.04 27.35 2.44
CA ILE A 194 -23.27 27.90 1.86
C ILE A 194 -24.39 26.88 2.09
N TYR A 195 -25.48 27.36 2.70
CA TYR A 195 -26.67 26.55 2.98
C TYR A 195 -27.87 27.05 2.15
N ASN A 196 -28.75 26.13 1.74
CA ASN A 196 -30.02 26.49 1.11
C ASN A 196 -31.08 26.88 2.16
N GLY A 197 -32.28 27.27 1.72
CA GLY A 197 -33.38 27.65 2.59
C GLY A 197 -33.88 26.55 3.55
N ASN A 198 -33.50 25.28 3.30
CA ASN A 198 -33.81 24.14 4.15
C ASN A 198 -32.67 23.77 5.12
N GLY A 199 -31.61 24.62 5.21
CA GLY A 199 -30.48 24.37 6.09
C GLY A 199 -29.51 23.28 5.59
N GLN A 200 -29.62 22.86 4.33
CA GLN A 200 -28.73 21.83 3.76
C GLN A 200 -27.50 22.48 3.14
N LEU A 201 -26.31 21.90 3.37
CA LEU A 201 -25.05 22.35 2.78
C LEU A 201 -25.09 22.11 1.26
N VAL A 202 -24.96 23.18 0.48
CA VAL A 202 -24.99 23.16 -0.99
C VAL A 202 -23.67 23.56 -1.65
N GLY A 203 -22.71 24.11 -0.87
CA GLY A 203 -21.41 24.54 -1.39
C GLY A 203 -20.56 25.23 -0.33
N TYR A 204 -19.49 25.81 -0.81
CA TYR A 204 -18.58 26.70 -0.06
C TYR A 204 -18.29 27.93 -0.88
N HIS A 205 -17.96 29.05 -0.23
CA HIS A 205 -17.29 30.15 -0.92
C HIS A 205 -15.97 29.66 -1.50
N MET A 206 -15.65 30.13 -2.72
CA MET A 206 -14.43 29.67 -3.41
C MET A 206 -13.36 30.74 -3.36
N ILE A 207 -12.11 30.33 -3.14
CA ILE A 207 -10.92 31.16 -3.18
C ILE A 207 -10.22 30.92 -4.51
N LYS A 208 -10.10 31.96 -5.33
CA LYS A 208 -9.41 31.87 -6.64
C LYS A 208 -7.90 31.76 -6.44
N LEU A 209 -7.28 30.89 -7.22
CA LEU A 209 -5.83 30.74 -7.29
C LEU A 209 -5.23 31.74 -8.27
N SER A 210 -3.99 32.15 -8.04
CA SER A 210 -3.25 33.04 -8.93
C SER A 210 -2.97 32.46 -10.31
N LYS A 211 -2.89 31.10 -10.38
CA LYS A 211 -2.73 30.32 -11.62
C LYS A 211 -3.37 28.94 -11.46
N PRO A 212 -3.73 28.28 -12.57
CA PRO A 212 -4.19 26.90 -12.52
C PRO A 212 -3.13 25.97 -11.91
N VAL A 213 -3.55 25.00 -11.09
CA VAL A 213 -2.68 24.01 -10.43
C VAL A 213 -3.30 22.63 -10.61
N THR A 214 -2.49 21.67 -11.05
CA THR A 214 -2.92 20.25 -11.05
C THR A 214 -2.58 19.61 -9.72
N VAL A 215 -3.58 18.97 -9.11
CA VAL A 215 -3.46 18.26 -7.82
C VAL A 215 -3.86 16.79 -7.96
N TYR A 216 -3.29 15.92 -7.13
CA TYR A 216 -3.50 14.49 -7.13
C TYR A 216 -3.94 14.04 -5.73
N ASN A 217 -4.97 13.21 -5.64
CA ASN A 217 -5.43 12.67 -4.38
C ASN A 217 -5.69 11.16 -4.53
N LEU A 218 -4.74 10.35 -4.12
CA LEU A 218 -4.75 8.92 -4.37
C LEU A 218 -5.75 8.16 -3.49
N PHE A 219 -6.01 8.63 -2.28
CA PHE A 219 -6.89 7.95 -1.33
C PHE A 219 -8.22 8.66 -1.10
N GLY A 220 -8.51 9.69 -1.90
CA GLY A 220 -9.73 10.49 -1.72
C GLY A 220 -9.79 11.18 -0.35
N ILE A 221 -8.64 11.45 0.27
CA ILE A 221 -8.57 12.03 1.61
C ILE A 221 -9.22 13.42 1.60
N GLY A 222 -10.07 13.69 2.59
CA GLY A 222 -10.84 14.94 2.66
C GLY A 222 -12.04 15.00 1.72
N ALA A 223 -12.17 14.10 0.74
CA ALA A 223 -13.37 13.99 -0.07
C ALA A 223 -14.55 13.52 0.81
N LYS A 224 -15.70 14.16 0.64
CA LYS A 224 -16.94 13.78 1.32
C LYS A 224 -17.97 13.42 0.25
N ASP A 225 -18.83 12.46 0.56
CA ASP A 225 -19.82 11.96 -0.38
C ASP A 225 -20.65 13.08 -1.01
N ASN A 226 -20.93 12.91 -2.28
CA ASN A 226 -21.85 13.77 -3.00
C ASN A 226 -23.26 13.62 -2.44
N SER A 227 -24.04 14.68 -2.54
CA SER A 227 -25.48 14.64 -2.26
C SER A 227 -26.25 15.21 -3.45
N SER A 228 -27.55 15.01 -3.48
CA SER A 228 -28.41 15.59 -4.53
C SER A 228 -28.34 17.11 -4.59
N VAL A 229 -28.12 17.76 -3.45
CA VAL A 229 -28.01 19.22 -3.33
C VAL A 229 -26.58 19.74 -3.47
N PHE A 230 -25.58 18.86 -3.38
CA PHE A 230 -24.16 19.18 -3.58
C PHE A 230 -23.45 18.06 -4.36
N PRO A 231 -23.71 17.93 -5.67
CA PRO A 231 -23.29 16.78 -6.47
C PRO A 231 -21.79 16.67 -6.76
N ASN A 232 -21.02 17.76 -6.58
CA ASN A 232 -19.56 17.79 -6.80
C ASN A 232 -18.75 17.89 -5.50
N ARG A 233 -19.37 17.62 -4.37
CA ARG A 233 -18.76 17.80 -3.05
C ARG A 233 -17.45 17.01 -2.90
N ALA A 234 -17.43 15.74 -3.27
CA ALA A 234 -16.25 14.89 -3.18
C ALA A 234 -15.07 15.44 -3.99
N LEU A 235 -15.34 15.90 -5.21
CA LEU A 235 -14.33 16.48 -6.08
C LEU A 235 -13.76 17.78 -5.51
N ILE A 236 -14.63 18.71 -5.13
CA ILE A 236 -14.24 20.04 -4.61
C ILE A 236 -13.42 19.89 -3.33
N LEU A 237 -13.90 19.10 -2.37
CA LEU A 237 -13.19 18.94 -1.10
C LEU A 237 -11.92 18.11 -1.25
N GLY A 238 -11.94 17.05 -2.05
CA GLY A 238 -10.77 16.22 -2.30
C GLY A 238 -9.64 16.97 -3.02
N THR A 239 -9.97 17.86 -3.96
CA THR A 239 -8.97 18.71 -4.63
C THR A 239 -8.48 19.86 -3.74
N THR A 240 -9.36 20.46 -2.96
CA THR A 240 -9.00 21.48 -1.95
C THR A 240 -8.03 20.91 -0.92
N TYR A 241 -8.31 19.71 -0.40
CA TYR A 241 -7.45 19.03 0.54
C TYR A 241 -6.05 18.76 -0.07
N ALA A 242 -6.00 18.24 -1.28
CA ALA A 242 -4.77 17.94 -1.99
C ALA A 242 -3.94 19.22 -2.24
N TYR A 243 -4.59 20.32 -2.64
CA TYR A 243 -3.93 21.60 -2.83
C TYR A 243 -3.30 22.11 -1.53
N ASN A 244 -4.07 22.14 -0.45
CA ASN A 244 -3.60 22.61 0.86
C ASN A 244 -2.44 21.77 1.44
N ARG A 245 -2.28 20.52 0.98
CA ARG A 245 -1.19 19.61 1.34
C ARG A 245 -0.03 19.61 0.35
N GLY A 246 -0.11 20.40 -0.73
CA GLY A 246 0.94 20.47 -1.75
C GLY A 246 1.08 19.20 -2.60
N TRP A 247 -0.01 18.44 -2.77
CA TRP A 247 -0.01 17.21 -3.58
C TRP A 247 -0.12 17.54 -5.07
N THR A 248 0.90 18.23 -5.59
CA THR A 248 0.97 18.74 -6.97
C THR A 248 1.79 17.84 -7.90
N SER A 249 2.29 16.72 -7.41
CA SER A 249 2.89 15.61 -8.17
C SER A 249 2.42 14.28 -7.64
N ILE A 250 2.60 13.19 -8.42
CA ILE A 250 2.27 11.83 -7.99
C ILE A 250 3.11 11.42 -6.77
N GLU A 251 4.41 11.75 -6.77
CA GLU A 251 5.31 11.46 -5.65
C GLU A 251 4.83 12.13 -4.36
N ASN A 252 4.42 13.40 -4.43
CA ASN A 252 3.88 14.13 -3.29
C ASN A 252 2.56 13.53 -2.80
N ALA A 253 1.71 13.08 -3.72
CA ALA A 253 0.46 12.41 -3.37
C ALA A 253 0.70 11.03 -2.73
N ILE A 254 1.67 10.24 -3.21
CA ILE A 254 2.10 8.98 -2.60
C ILE A 254 2.64 9.23 -1.19
N LYS A 255 3.51 10.24 -1.04
CA LYS A 255 4.06 10.61 0.27
C LYS A 255 2.95 11.03 1.23
N GLY A 256 2.00 11.86 0.78
CA GLY A 256 0.87 12.29 1.58
C GLY A 256 -0.08 11.16 1.97
N ALA A 257 -0.30 10.20 1.08
CA ALA A 257 -1.06 8.98 1.37
C ALA A 257 -0.38 8.14 2.46
N ALA A 258 0.95 7.94 2.36
CA ALA A 258 1.76 7.25 3.37
C ALA A 258 1.71 7.94 4.73
N GLU A 259 1.86 9.27 4.75
CA GLU A 259 1.73 10.09 5.95
C GLU A 259 0.37 9.90 6.62
N PHE A 260 -0.69 10.00 5.84
CA PHE A 260 -2.05 9.87 6.34
C PHE A 260 -2.31 8.53 7.02
N VAL A 261 -2.00 7.41 6.35
CA VAL A 261 -2.23 6.08 6.94
C VAL A 261 -1.32 5.81 8.13
N SER A 262 -0.08 6.30 8.07
CA SER A 262 0.89 6.18 9.17
C SER A 262 0.37 6.86 10.44
N LEU A 263 0.08 8.15 10.36
CA LEU A 263 -0.26 8.96 11.54
C LEU A 263 -1.66 8.67 12.09
N ASN A 264 -2.63 8.39 11.22
CA ASN A 264 -4.01 8.21 11.64
C ASN A 264 -4.35 6.76 12.03
N TYR A 265 -3.61 5.77 11.54
CA TYR A 265 -3.89 4.35 11.76
C TYR A 265 -2.68 3.59 12.30
N VAL A 266 -1.65 3.39 11.47
CA VAL A 266 -0.57 2.42 11.70
C VAL A 266 0.27 2.75 12.92
N HIS A 267 0.73 4.00 13.04
CA HIS A 267 1.54 4.53 14.15
C HIS A 267 0.75 5.45 15.08
N SER A 268 -0.57 5.48 14.95
CA SER A 268 -1.41 6.23 15.88
C SER A 268 -1.27 5.68 17.29
N SER A 269 -0.80 6.49 18.24
CA SER A 269 -0.68 6.11 19.65
C SER A 269 -2.03 5.78 20.30
N ARG A 270 -3.11 6.38 19.77
CA ARG A 270 -4.48 6.16 20.25
C ARG A 270 -5.10 4.87 19.74
N TYR A 271 -4.82 4.50 18.49
CA TYR A 271 -5.55 3.42 17.81
C TYR A 271 -4.68 2.21 17.49
N SER A 272 -3.37 2.38 17.23
CA SER A 272 -2.39 1.31 16.98
C SER A 272 -2.87 0.24 15.98
N GLN A 273 -3.45 0.69 14.86
CA GLN A 273 -4.03 -0.19 13.84
C GLN A 273 -2.97 -0.63 12.84
N ASN A 274 -2.00 -1.39 13.33
CA ASN A 274 -0.75 -1.76 12.67
C ASN A 274 -0.83 -3.03 11.80
N THR A 275 -2.03 -3.49 11.48
CA THR A 275 -2.32 -4.53 10.48
C THR A 275 -3.53 -4.12 9.66
N LEU A 276 -3.68 -4.66 8.45
CA LEU A 276 -4.90 -4.45 7.64
C LEU A 276 -6.16 -4.86 8.38
N TYR A 277 -6.08 -5.97 9.10
CA TYR A 277 -7.19 -6.44 9.92
C TYR A 277 -7.61 -5.39 10.96
N LYS A 278 -6.66 -4.81 11.72
CA LYS A 278 -6.96 -3.78 12.72
C LYS A 278 -7.44 -2.47 12.10
N MET A 279 -6.95 -2.10 10.90
CA MET A 279 -7.45 -0.93 10.18
C MET A 279 -8.94 -1.06 9.84
N ARG A 280 -9.39 -2.28 9.53
CA ARG A 280 -10.80 -2.58 9.28
C ARG A 280 -11.57 -2.86 10.55
N TYR A 281 -11.00 -3.60 11.48
CA TYR A 281 -11.63 -4.10 12.70
C TYR A 281 -10.85 -3.59 13.90
N ASN A 282 -11.23 -2.39 14.36
CA ASN A 282 -10.53 -1.73 15.46
C ASN A 282 -10.61 -2.57 16.74
N GLN A 283 -9.44 -2.85 17.32
CA GLN A 283 -9.32 -3.58 18.58
C GLN A 283 -9.89 -2.83 19.78
N ASN A 284 -9.96 -1.49 19.69
CA ASN A 284 -10.56 -0.67 20.72
C ASN A 284 -12.07 -0.59 20.51
N VAL A 285 -12.82 -1.46 21.20
CA VAL A 285 -14.28 -1.54 21.09
C VAL A 285 -15.01 -0.25 21.49
N SER A 286 -14.40 0.58 22.35
CA SER A 286 -14.95 1.88 22.74
C SER A 286 -14.82 2.93 21.62
N ASN A 287 -13.93 2.72 20.68
CA ASN A 287 -13.72 3.56 19.50
C ASN A 287 -13.90 2.76 18.20
N ILE A 288 -14.85 1.82 18.20
CA ILE A 288 -15.06 0.90 17.07
C ILE A 288 -15.36 1.61 15.74
N TRP A 289 -15.85 2.84 15.80
CA TRP A 289 -16.11 3.71 14.64
C TRP A 289 -14.82 4.12 13.89
N HIS A 290 -13.66 4.08 14.54
CA HIS A 290 -12.39 4.44 13.88
C HIS A 290 -11.89 3.27 13.05
N GLN A 291 -12.40 3.18 11.84
CA GLN A 291 -12.08 2.14 10.84
C GLN A 291 -11.78 2.80 9.52
N TYR A 292 -10.83 2.24 8.77
CA TYR A 292 -10.46 2.78 7.46
C TYR A 292 -11.58 2.61 6.42
N ALA A 293 -12.31 1.53 6.50
CA ALA A 293 -13.42 1.20 5.61
C ALA A 293 -14.56 0.51 6.36
N THR A 294 -15.73 0.47 5.75
CA THR A 294 -16.93 -0.16 6.31
C THR A 294 -17.24 -1.53 5.69
N THR A 295 -16.71 -1.83 4.49
CA THR A 295 -16.93 -3.13 3.81
C THR A 295 -16.23 -4.26 4.56
N PRO A 296 -16.90 -5.40 4.85
CA PRO A 296 -16.30 -6.49 5.61
C PRO A 296 -15.00 -7.07 5.00
N TRP A 297 -14.93 -7.14 3.69
CA TRP A 297 -13.79 -7.74 2.96
C TRP A 297 -12.61 -6.81 2.70
N TYR A 298 -12.62 -5.57 3.20
CA TYR A 298 -11.54 -4.59 2.96
C TYR A 298 -10.13 -5.17 3.23
N ALA A 299 -9.91 -5.73 4.42
CA ALA A 299 -8.60 -6.23 4.80
C ALA A 299 -8.12 -7.40 3.91
N SER A 300 -9.03 -8.33 3.58
CA SER A 300 -8.72 -9.46 2.71
C SER A 300 -8.47 -9.04 1.27
N SER A 301 -9.21 -8.08 0.75
CA SER A 301 -9.03 -7.57 -0.62
C SER A 301 -7.66 -6.93 -0.82
N ILE A 302 -7.19 -6.11 0.14
CA ILE A 302 -5.86 -5.51 0.06
C ILE A 302 -4.78 -6.57 0.28
N ALA A 303 -4.98 -7.50 1.21
CA ALA A 303 -4.07 -8.61 1.42
C ALA A 303 -3.90 -9.48 0.16
N ASP A 304 -4.96 -9.66 -0.64
CA ASP A 304 -4.89 -10.39 -1.90
C ASP A 304 -4.08 -9.65 -2.97
N ILE A 305 -4.16 -8.32 -3.00
CA ILE A 305 -3.26 -7.50 -3.83
C ILE A 305 -1.82 -7.64 -3.31
N MET A 306 -1.58 -7.52 -2.00
CA MET A 306 -0.24 -7.71 -1.42
C MET A 306 0.37 -9.07 -1.81
N ARG A 307 -0.42 -10.14 -1.81
CA ARG A 307 0.01 -11.49 -2.21
C ARG A 307 0.59 -11.50 -3.63
N SER A 308 0.04 -10.72 -4.54
CA SER A 308 0.54 -10.64 -5.92
C SER A 308 1.86 -9.86 -6.08
N TYR A 309 2.35 -9.23 -5.01
CA TYR A 309 3.61 -8.47 -4.95
C TYR A 309 4.59 -9.02 -3.91
N GLN A 310 4.22 -10.06 -3.15
CA GLN A 310 5.00 -10.54 -2.00
C GLN A 310 6.39 -11.08 -2.34
N ASP A 311 6.57 -11.60 -3.54
CA ASP A 311 7.86 -12.08 -4.07
C ASP A 311 8.87 -10.94 -4.33
N LEU A 312 8.44 -9.68 -4.23
CA LEU A 312 9.32 -8.52 -4.34
C LEU A 312 10.03 -8.17 -3.03
N TYR A 313 9.66 -8.74 -1.89
CA TYR A 313 10.40 -8.54 -0.65
C TYR A 313 11.83 -9.10 -0.76
N LEU A 314 12.80 -8.36 -0.24
CA LEU A 314 14.21 -8.73 -0.21
C LEU A 314 14.66 -9.31 1.15
N GLU A 315 13.73 -9.44 2.10
CA GLU A 315 13.98 -9.89 3.46
C GLU A 315 12.80 -10.69 4.00
N ASN A 316 13.08 -11.60 4.95
CA ASN A 316 12.09 -12.55 5.51
C ASN A 316 11.66 -12.22 6.95
N ASN A 317 11.86 -10.99 7.42
CA ASN A 317 11.56 -10.59 8.80
C ASN A 317 10.08 -10.24 9.01
N PHE A 318 9.19 -11.12 8.58
CA PHE A 318 7.75 -10.94 8.74
C PHE A 318 7.30 -11.19 10.17
N THR A 319 6.55 -10.25 10.72
CA THR A 319 5.90 -10.35 12.01
C THR A 319 4.39 -10.18 11.84
N PHE A 320 3.62 -11.00 12.53
CA PHE A 320 2.17 -11.01 12.44
C PHE A 320 1.55 -10.68 13.79
N ASP A 321 0.35 -10.12 13.77
CA ASP A 321 -0.46 -9.89 14.96
C ASP A 321 -1.89 -10.34 14.70
N VAL A 322 -2.30 -11.40 15.39
CA VAL A 322 -3.58 -12.09 15.17
C VAL A 322 -4.56 -11.69 16.27
N PRO A 323 -5.81 -11.33 15.92
CA PRO A 323 -6.83 -11.02 16.91
C PRO A 323 -7.20 -12.26 17.73
N VAL A 324 -7.43 -12.06 19.03
CA VAL A 324 -7.99 -13.05 19.95
C VAL A 324 -9.24 -12.46 20.57
N PHE A 325 -10.30 -13.24 20.54
CA PHE A 325 -11.58 -12.92 21.16
C PHE A 325 -11.74 -13.73 22.45
N ALA A 326 -12.44 -13.15 23.43
CA ALA A 326 -12.80 -13.87 24.65
C ALA A 326 -13.65 -15.11 24.33
N GLY A 327 -13.48 -16.19 25.12
CA GLY A 327 -14.24 -17.43 24.97
C GLY A 327 -15.71 -17.27 25.37
#